data_b0e7587813382a1b0466f98c3563df96
#
_entry.id   b0e7587813382a1b0466f98c3563df96
#
_cell.length_a   1.000
_cell.length_b   1.000
_cell.length_c   1.000
_cell.angle_alpha   90.00
_cell.angle_beta   90.00
_cell.angle_gamma   90.00
#
_symmetry.space_group_name_H-M   'P 1'
#
loop_
_entity.id
_entity.type
_entity.pdbx_description
1 polymer ?
#
loop_
_entity_poly.entity_id
_entity_poly.type
_entity_poly.pdbx_seq_one_letter_code
_entity_poly.pdbx_strand_id
1 'polypeptide(L)'
;IVAVVVVSILTSIAVEWVGIYGGWWAQPGAGHAQGVLTHELSWIDTQFTRSLIFSQPVEMARAVITTVYDAVFVATGIASWFDAHSSSGGVSQTIATYGQAGIDVSLVVLVRVFILTLTVPLFVMAAVVGVVDGLVRRDLRKFGAGRESAFIYHHAKRLTGPVFILGWLIYLSVPFSVNPNTFLVPCAALFGLLISVTTGSFKKYL
;
A
#
# COMPACT_ATOMS: atom_id res chain seq x y z
N ILE A 1 -11.23 3.51 2.33
CA ILE A 1 -10.09 2.63 2.67
C ILE A 1 -10.46 1.18 2.41
N VAL A 2 -11.52 0.62 3.02
CA VAL A 2 -11.92 -0.80 2.81
C VAL A 2 -12.08 -1.15 1.32
N ALA A 3 -12.79 -0.33 0.56
CA ALA A 3 -12.95 -0.54 -0.88
C ALA A 3 -11.59 -0.58 -1.63
N VAL A 4 -10.63 0.27 -1.26
CA VAL A 4 -9.28 0.27 -1.85
C VAL A 4 -8.57 -1.05 -1.55
N VAL A 5 -8.63 -1.53 -0.31
CA VAL A 5 -8.01 -2.81 0.08
C VAL A 5 -8.63 -3.97 -0.69
N VAL A 6 -9.97 -4.04 -0.76
CA VAL A 6 -10.67 -5.11 -1.50
C VAL A 6 -10.31 -5.08 -2.99
N VAL A 7 -10.32 -3.92 -3.63
CA VAL A 7 -9.93 -3.76 -5.03
C VAL A 7 -8.47 -4.16 -5.23
N SER A 8 -7.57 -3.77 -4.30
CA SER A 8 -6.15 -4.15 -4.38
C SER A 8 -5.95 -5.66 -4.26
N ILE A 9 -6.65 -6.34 -3.34
CA ILE A 9 -6.59 -7.80 -3.21
C ILE A 9 -7.04 -8.46 -4.51
N LEU A 10 -8.21 -8.08 -5.05
CA LEU A 10 -8.73 -8.65 -6.29
C LEU A 10 -7.79 -8.41 -7.47
N THR A 11 -7.26 -7.19 -7.59
CA THR A 11 -6.31 -6.83 -8.65
C THR A 11 -5.02 -7.63 -8.52
N SER A 12 -4.46 -7.75 -7.30
CA SER A 12 -3.22 -8.49 -7.05
C SER A 12 -3.39 -9.97 -7.35
N ILE A 13 -4.51 -10.59 -6.94
CA ILE A 13 -4.82 -11.99 -7.26
C ILE A 13 -4.94 -12.18 -8.78
N ALA A 14 -5.65 -11.27 -9.47
CA ALA A 14 -5.81 -11.36 -10.92
C ALA A 14 -4.46 -11.25 -11.65
N VAL A 15 -3.59 -10.32 -11.23
CA VAL A 15 -2.24 -10.15 -11.81
C VAL A 15 -1.38 -11.38 -11.56
N GLU A 16 -1.42 -11.94 -10.35
CA GLU A 16 -0.68 -13.16 -10.00
C GLU A 16 -1.12 -14.35 -10.85
N TRP A 17 -2.43 -14.56 -10.99
CA TRP A 17 -2.99 -15.63 -11.82
C TRP A 17 -2.63 -15.47 -13.31
N VAL A 18 -2.68 -14.25 -13.83
CA VAL A 18 -2.24 -13.97 -15.21
C VAL A 18 -0.74 -14.23 -15.37
N GLY A 19 0.08 -13.87 -14.37
CA GLY A 19 1.51 -14.13 -14.36
C GLY A 19 1.86 -15.62 -14.31
N ILE A 20 1.12 -16.41 -13.53
CA ILE A 20 1.24 -17.88 -13.49
C ILE A 20 0.86 -18.47 -14.86
N TYR A 21 -0.29 -18.04 -15.42
CA TYR A 21 -0.76 -18.52 -16.73
C TYR A 21 0.21 -18.16 -17.87
N GLY A 22 0.73 -16.94 -17.85
CA GLY A 22 1.67 -16.42 -18.87
C GLY A 22 3.11 -16.89 -18.68
N GLY A 23 3.42 -17.60 -17.58
CA GLY A 23 4.79 -18.02 -17.28
C GLY A 23 5.76 -16.85 -17.06
N TRP A 24 5.29 -15.72 -16.58
CA TRP A 24 6.10 -14.50 -16.40
C TRP A 24 7.00 -14.57 -15.17
N TRP A 25 6.66 -15.43 -14.22
CA TRP A 25 7.37 -15.55 -12.95
C TRP A 25 8.56 -16.53 -13.07
N ALA A 26 9.69 -16.14 -12.51
CA ALA A 26 10.88 -17.00 -12.49
C ALA A 26 10.67 -18.29 -11.66
N GLN A 27 9.77 -18.24 -10.67
CA GLN A 27 9.39 -19.39 -9.86
C GLN A 27 7.99 -19.86 -10.28
N PRO A 28 7.82 -21.14 -10.62
CA PRO A 28 6.52 -21.64 -11.05
C PRO A 28 5.51 -21.74 -9.90
N GLY A 29 4.23 -21.61 -10.22
CA GLY A 29 3.14 -21.79 -9.27
C GLY A 29 3.08 -20.70 -8.18
N ALA A 30 2.83 -21.10 -6.93
CA ALA A 30 2.72 -20.18 -5.79
C ALA A 30 4.08 -19.65 -5.28
N GLY A 31 5.21 -20.15 -5.80
CA GLY A 31 6.55 -19.78 -5.31
C GLY A 31 6.87 -18.29 -5.44
N HIS A 32 6.36 -17.63 -6.48
CA HIS A 32 6.52 -16.18 -6.66
C HIS A 32 5.88 -15.40 -5.51
N ALA A 33 4.60 -15.65 -5.21
CA ALA A 33 3.87 -14.98 -4.15
C ALA A 33 4.50 -15.20 -2.76
N GLN A 34 4.99 -16.41 -2.46
CA GLN A 34 5.73 -16.72 -1.24
C GLN A 34 7.05 -15.95 -1.14
N GLY A 35 7.78 -15.83 -2.26
CA GLY A 35 8.99 -15.03 -2.33
C GLY A 35 8.71 -13.56 -2.03
N VAL A 36 7.66 -12.98 -2.61
CA VAL A 36 7.21 -11.61 -2.35
C VAL A 36 6.84 -11.44 -0.87
N LEU A 37 6.08 -12.36 -0.29
CA LEU A 37 5.69 -12.31 1.13
C LEU A 37 6.91 -12.29 2.06
N THR A 38 7.89 -13.14 1.80
CA THR A 38 9.12 -13.20 2.59
C THR A 38 9.92 -11.89 2.49
N HIS A 39 10.01 -11.31 1.30
CA HIS A 39 10.67 -10.02 1.10
C HIS A 39 9.93 -8.87 1.79
N GLU A 40 8.60 -8.81 1.72
CA GLU A 40 7.81 -7.77 2.40
C GLU A 40 8.01 -7.83 3.92
N LEU A 41 8.05 -9.04 4.51
CA LEU A 41 8.36 -9.21 5.94
C LEU A 41 9.76 -8.74 6.29
N SER A 42 10.75 -9.00 5.43
CA SER A 42 12.12 -8.52 5.63
C SER A 42 12.23 -6.99 5.62
N TRP A 43 11.37 -6.30 4.86
CA TRP A 43 11.32 -4.83 4.89
C TRP A 43 10.82 -4.28 6.23
N ILE A 44 9.85 -4.96 6.87
CA ILE A 44 9.41 -4.55 8.22
C ILE A 44 10.57 -4.66 9.20
N ASP A 45 11.32 -5.76 9.16
CA ASP A 45 12.46 -6.01 10.04
C ASP A 45 13.59 -4.98 9.82
N THR A 46 13.90 -4.63 8.58
CA THR A 46 15.01 -3.74 8.24
C THR A 46 14.66 -2.25 8.32
N GLN A 47 13.44 -1.85 7.95
CA GLN A 47 13.05 -0.45 7.79
C GLN A 47 12.23 0.09 8.97
N PHE A 48 11.58 -0.77 9.73
CA PHE A 48 10.65 -0.40 10.80
C PHE A 48 11.03 -1.01 12.16
N THR A 49 12.33 -1.15 12.45
CA THR A 49 12.83 -1.65 13.74
C THR A 49 12.30 -0.84 14.92
N ARG A 50 12.02 0.45 14.72
CA ARG A 50 11.35 1.34 15.68
C ARG A 50 10.27 2.12 14.96
N SER A 51 9.05 2.05 15.48
CA SER A 51 7.90 2.82 14.97
C SER A 51 7.37 3.75 16.05
N LEU A 52 6.80 4.89 15.64
CA LEU A 52 6.10 5.80 16.56
C LEU A 52 4.77 5.21 17.06
N ILE A 53 4.23 4.22 16.33
CA ILE A 53 2.92 3.63 16.64
C ILE A 53 3.07 2.36 17.46
N PHE A 54 4.04 1.50 17.13
CA PHE A 54 4.22 0.20 17.76
C PHE A 54 5.66 0.04 18.30
N SER A 55 5.77 -0.52 19.50
CA SER A 55 7.08 -0.81 20.11
C SER A 55 7.81 -2.00 19.44
N GLN A 56 7.04 -2.97 18.93
CA GLN A 56 7.54 -4.19 18.28
C GLN A 56 6.77 -4.45 16.98
N PRO A 57 7.03 -3.68 15.92
CA PRO A 57 6.23 -3.76 14.69
C PRO A 57 6.35 -5.11 13.98
N VAL A 58 7.50 -5.77 14.03
CA VAL A 58 7.73 -7.10 13.43
C VAL A 58 6.87 -8.18 14.08
N GLU A 59 6.88 -8.23 15.42
CA GLU A 59 6.09 -9.21 16.18
C GLU A 59 4.58 -8.98 15.96
N MET A 60 4.15 -7.72 15.92
CA MET A 60 2.76 -7.40 15.63
C MET A 60 2.37 -7.78 14.19
N ALA A 61 3.23 -7.53 13.21
CA ALA A 61 2.97 -7.95 11.82
C ALA A 61 2.79 -9.47 11.74
N ARG A 62 3.71 -10.22 12.35
CA ARG A 62 3.62 -11.69 12.40
C ARG A 62 2.35 -12.16 13.09
N ALA A 63 2.01 -11.60 14.25
CA ALA A 63 0.80 -11.95 14.99
C ALA A 63 -0.47 -11.67 14.17
N VAL A 64 -0.56 -10.54 13.48
CA VAL A 64 -1.70 -10.21 12.60
C VAL A 64 -1.80 -11.21 11.45
N ILE A 65 -0.68 -11.51 10.77
CA ILE A 65 -0.65 -12.45 9.65
C ILE A 65 -1.10 -13.84 10.10
N THR A 66 -0.54 -14.37 11.19
CA THR A 66 -0.93 -15.70 11.70
C THR A 66 -2.38 -15.73 12.12
N THR A 67 -2.86 -14.72 12.85
CA THR A 67 -4.26 -14.63 13.27
C THR A 67 -5.22 -14.61 12.08
N VAL A 68 -4.93 -13.82 11.04
CA VAL A 68 -5.77 -13.74 9.84
C VAL A 68 -5.69 -15.04 9.05
N TYR A 69 -4.50 -15.60 8.89
CA TYR A 69 -4.31 -16.89 8.20
C TYR A 69 -5.10 -18.00 8.88
N ASP A 70 -4.97 -18.13 10.19
CA ASP A 70 -5.67 -19.15 10.97
C ASP A 70 -7.20 -18.95 10.93
N ALA A 71 -7.68 -17.73 11.11
CA ALA A 71 -9.09 -17.42 11.16
C ALA A 71 -9.79 -17.58 9.78
N VAL A 72 -9.11 -17.19 8.70
CA VAL A 72 -9.73 -17.18 7.37
C VAL A 72 -9.45 -18.46 6.60
N PHE A 73 -8.23 -18.99 6.63
CA PHE A 73 -7.84 -20.09 5.75
C PHE A 73 -7.76 -21.44 6.46
N VAL A 74 -7.33 -21.48 7.73
CA VAL A 74 -7.25 -22.74 8.50
C VAL A 74 -8.64 -23.09 9.06
N ALA A 75 -9.33 -22.16 9.71
CA ALA A 75 -10.64 -22.41 10.31
C ALA A 75 -11.72 -22.77 9.28
N THR A 76 -11.60 -22.27 8.05
CA THR A 76 -12.52 -22.63 6.93
C THR A 76 -12.13 -23.93 6.23
N GLY A 77 -10.97 -24.52 6.54
CA GLY A 77 -10.46 -25.73 5.89
C GLY A 77 -9.91 -25.50 4.46
N ILE A 78 -9.88 -24.26 3.99
CA ILE A 78 -9.39 -23.93 2.64
C ILE A 78 -7.90 -24.27 2.49
N ALA A 79 -7.06 -23.92 3.48
CA ALA A 79 -5.64 -24.22 3.45
C ALA A 79 -5.38 -25.73 3.37
N SER A 80 -6.02 -26.52 4.23
CA SER A 80 -5.85 -27.96 4.26
C SER A 80 -6.32 -28.64 2.97
N TRP A 81 -7.38 -28.11 2.33
CA TRP A 81 -7.85 -28.62 1.05
C TRP A 81 -6.82 -28.40 -0.06
N PHE A 82 -6.22 -27.20 -0.15
CA PHE A 82 -5.19 -26.92 -1.14
C PHE A 82 -3.93 -27.75 -0.91
N ASP A 83 -3.48 -27.91 0.34
CA ASP A 83 -2.33 -28.73 0.69
C ASP A 83 -2.52 -30.20 0.27
N ALA A 84 -3.71 -30.76 0.55
CA ALA A 84 -4.03 -32.14 0.19
C ALA A 84 -4.06 -32.38 -1.32
N HIS A 85 -4.38 -31.36 -2.14
CA HIS A 85 -4.51 -31.49 -3.59
C HIS A 85 -3.31 -30.92 -4.38
N SER A 86 -2.33 -30.35 -3.70
CA SER A 86 -1.12 -29.78 -4.34
C SER A 86 -0.29 -30.83 -5.10
N SER A 87 -0.33 -32.09 -4.69
CA SER A 87 0.42 -33.21 -5.27
C SER A 87 -0.44 -34.22 -6.05
N SER A 88 -1.76 -34.01 -6.17
CA SER A 88 -2.67 -35.03 -6.72
C SER A 88 -2.68 -35.12 -8.26
N GLY A 89 -2.01 -34.20 -8.96
CA GLY A 89 -1.95 -34.16 -10.44
C GLY A 89 -3.24 -33.66 -11.11
N GLY A 90 -3.14 -33.22 -12.36
CA GLY A 90 -4.28 -32.81 -13.16
C GLY A 90 -4.93 -31.49 -12.73
N VAL A 91 -6.24 -31.36 -12.93
CA VAL A 91 -7.01 -30.14 -12.69
C VAL A 91 -7.01 -29.74 -11.22
N SER A 92 -7.06 -30.70 -10.30
CA SER A 92 -7.06 -30.43 -8.85
C SER A 92 -5.76 -29.77 -8.39
N GLN A 93 -4.61 -30.21 -8.92
CA GLN A 93 -3.32 -29.57 -8.65
C GLN A 93 -3.29 -28.14 -9.17
N THR A 94 -3.81 -27.91 -10.38
CA THR A 94 -3.87 -26.55 -10.94
C THR A 94 -4.71 -25.63 -10.05
N ILE A 95 -5.91 -26.06 -9.64
CA ILE A 95 -6.78 -25.29 -8.73
C ILE A 95 -6.07 -25.00 -7.39
N ALA A 96 -5.39 -26.01 -6.83
CA ALA A 96 -4.65 -25.85 -5.58
C ALA A 96 -3.52 -24.82 -5.72
N THR A 97 -2.75 -24.87 -6.82
CA THR A 97 -1.67 -23.91 -7.08
C THR A 97 -2.17 -22.47 -7.17
N TYR A 98 -3.23 -22.23 -7.95
CA TYR A 98 -3.82 -20.89 -8.07
C TYR A 98 -4.46 -20.44 -6.76
N GLY A 99 -5.06 -21.36 -6.02
CA GLY A 99 -5.64 -21.08 -4.70
C GLY A 99 -4.58 -20.69 -3.67
N GLN A 100 -3.49 -21.44 -3.56
CA GLN A 100 -2.36 -21.12 -2.69
C GLN A 100 -1.74 -19.76 -3.05
N ALA A 101 -1.49 -19.49 -4.34
CA ALA A 101 -1.03 -18.19 -4.78
C ALA A 101 -1.99 -17.07 -4.37
N GLY A 102 -3.30 -17.28 -4.44
CA GLY A 102 -4.31 -16.32 -3.98
C GLY A 102 -4.26 -16.05 -2.47
N ILE A 103 -4.00 -17.09 -1.65
CA ILE A 103 -3.79 -16.95 -0.20
C ILE A 103 -2.54 -16.11 0.06
N ASP A 104 -1.41 -16.47 -0.53
CA ASP A 104 -0.12 -15.79 -0.30
C ASP A 104 -0.18 -14.33 -0.73
N VAL A 105 -0.78 -14.02 -1.88
CA VAL A 105 -1.02 -12.63 -2.34
C VAL A 105 -1.91 -11.87 -1.37
N SER A 106 -2.95 -12.50 -0.81
CA SER A 106 -3.80 -11.85 0.18
C SER A 106 -3.03 -11.48 1.45
N LEU A 107 -2.11 -12.35 1.88
CA LEU A 107 -1.20 -12.08 2.99
C LEU A 107 -0.19 -10.97 2.65
N VAL A 108 0.33 -10.93 1.42
CA VAL A 108 1.18 -9.82 0.95
C VAL A 108 0.44 -8.48 1.07
N VAL A 109 -0.81 -8.41 0.60
CA VAL A 109 -1.60 -7.17 0.73
C VAL A 109 -1.83 -6.81 2.20
N LEU A 110 -2.07 -7.80 3.08
CA LEU A 110 -2.21 -7.57 4.52
C LEU A 110 -0.92 -6.97 5.13
N VAL A 111 0.25 -7.52 4.79
CA VAL A 111 1.55 -6.98 5.21
C VAL A 111 1.72 -5.54 4.73
N ARG A 112 1.38 -5.24 3.50
CA ARG A 112 1.46 -3.89 2.93
C ARG A 112 0.50 -2.91 3.61
N VAL A 113 -0.71 -3.34 3.95
CA VAL A 113 -1.65 -2.52 4.75
C VAL A 113 -1.04 -2.22 6.13
N PHE A 114 -0.35 -3.19 6.73
CA PHE A 114 0.36 -2.97 7.98
C PHE A 114 1.50 -1.96 7.82
N ILE A 115 2.32 -2.08 6.77
CA ILE A 115 3.38 -1.09 6.43
C ILE A 115 2.77 0.30 6.20
N LEU A 116 1.66 0.41 5.48
CA LEU A 116 0.96 1.69 5.29
C LEU A 116 0.51 2.29 6.63
N THR A 117 0.06 1.46 7.57
CA THR A 117 -0.29 1.92 8.92
C THR A 117 0.94 2.47 9.66
N LEU A 118 2.10 1.80 9.56
CA LEU A 118 3.36 2.28 10.13
C LEU A 118 3.82 3.61 9.53
N THR A 119 3.48 3.88 8.28
CA THR A 119 3.87 5.11 7.57
C THR A 119 2.87 6.26 7.73
N VAL A 120 1.74 6.08 8.42
CA VAL A 120 0.77 7.17 8.71
C VAL A 120 1.45 8.40 9.31
N PRO A 121 2.36 8.31 10.31
CA PRO A 121 3.05 9.47 10.85
C PRO A 121 3.83 10.27 9.80
N LEU A 122 4.44 9.60 8.82
CA LEU A 122 5.15 10.24 7.71
C LEU A 122 4.19 11.13 6.88
N PHE A 123 3.01 10.60 6.53
CA PHE A 123 2.01 11.38 5.79
C PHE A 123 1.43 12.53 6.61
N VAL A 124 1.23 12.33 7.91
CA VAL A 124 0.80 13.40 8.83
C VAL A 124 1.86 14.50 8.89
N MET A 125 3.14 14.16 9.04
CA MET A 125 4.22 15.14 9.04
C MET A 125 4.31 15.89 7.70
N ALA A 126 4.21 15.18 6.59
CA ALA A 126 4.18 15.80 5.26
C ALA A 126 2.99 16.78 5.11
N ALA A 127 1.82 16.40 5.63
CA ALA A 127 0.64 17.28 5.63
C ALA A 127 0.86 18.55 6.48
N VAL A 128 1.40 18.40 7.70
CA VAL A 128 1.70 19.54 8.59
C VAL A 128 2.70 20.48 7.93
N VAL A 129 3.80 19.96 7.40
CA VAL A 129 4.81 20.77 6.68
C VAL A 129 4.18 21.44 5.46
N GLY A 130 3.34 20.73 4.70
CA GLY A 130 2.63 21.29 3.56
C GLY A 130 1.68 22.43 3.95
N VAL A 131 0.95 22.29 5.05
CA VAL A 131 0.07 23.37 5.57
C VAL A 131 0.90 24.59 5.98
N VAL A 132 1.97 24.39 6.76
CA VAL A 132 2.82 25.49 7.22
C VAL A 132 3.44 26.22 6.03
N ASP A 133 4.06 25.52 5.09
CA ASP A 133 4.62 26.12 3.88
C ASP A 133 3.55 26.86 3.05
N GLY A 134 2.38 26.27 2.91
CA GLY A 134 1.25 26.91 2.22
C GLY A 134 0.76 28.19 2.89
N LEU A 135 0.69 28.21 4.24
CA LEU A 135 0.33 29.41 4.99
C LEU A 135 1.38 30.51 4.83
N VAL A 136 2.67 30.17 4.91
CA VAL A 136 3.76 31.11 4.68
C VAL A 136 3.69 31.71 3.27
N ARG A 137 3.49 30.89 2.24
CA ARG A 137 3.29 31.37 0.86
C ARG A 137 2.07 32.27 0.71
N ARG A 138 0.97 31.95 1.42
CA ARG A 138 -0.23 32.78 1.45
C ARG A 138 0.06 34.15 2.07
N ASP A 139 0.78 34.19 3.19
CA ASP A 139 1.09 35.44 3.89
C ASP A 139 2.08 36.29 3.10
N LEU A 140 3.12 35.71 2.49
CA LEU A 140 4.00 36.41 1.58
C LEU A 140 3.26 37.07 0.40
N ARG A 141 2.20 36.42 -0.11
CA ARG A 141 1.34 37.01 -1.15
C ARG A 141 0.48 38.16 -0.66
N LYS A 142 0.12 38.22 0.64
CA LYS A 142 -0.59 39.37 1.21
C LYS A 142 0.25 40.65 1.17
N PHE A 143 1.55 40.55 1.39
CA PHE A 143 2.49 41.67 1.38
C PHE A 143 3.02 42.00 -0.03
N GLY A 144 2.97 41.04 -0.97
CA GLY A 144 3.32 41.24 -2.37
C GLY A 144 2.09 41.43 -3.26
N ALA A 145 2.26 42.04 -4.43
CA ALA A 145 1.21 42.23 -5.44
C ALA A 145 0.91 40.89 -6.19
N GLY A 146 0.88 39.76 -5.48
CA GLY A 146 0.72 38.41 -6.06
C GLY A 146 -0.70 38.19 -6.60
N ARG A 147 -0.79 37.59 -7.81
CA ARG A 147 -2.07 37.20 -8.44
C ARG A 147 -2.71 36.03 -7.71
N GLU A 148 -4.01 36.09 -7.51
CA GLU A 148 -4.83 34.97 -7.07
C GLU A 148 -5.14 34.07 -8.27
N SER A 149 -4.84 32.77 -8.19
CA SER A 149 -5.21 31.80 -9.22
C SER A 149 -6.20 30.80 -8.67
N ALA A 150 -7.48 31.06 -8.87
CA ALA A 150 -8.56 30.13 -8.55
C ALA A 150 -8.38 28.78 -9.29
N PHE A 151 -7.82 28.81 -10.50
CA PHE A 151 -7.53 27.62 -11.29
C PHE A 151 -6.58 26.66 -10.56
N ILE A 152 -5.44 27.16 -10.04
CA ILE A 152 -4.46 26.36 -9.30
C ILE A 152 -5.08 25.76 -8.06
N TYR A 153 -5.84 26.55 -7.30
CA TYR A 153 -6.53 26.05 -6.11
C TYR A 153 -7.47 24.89 -6.40
N HIS A 154 -8.35 25.04 -7.37
CA HIS A 154 -9.34 24.01 -7.69
C HIS A 154 -8.69 22.71 -8.21
N HIS A 155 -7.63 22.82 -9.01
CA HIS A 155 -6.91 21.65 -9.52
C HIS A 155 -6.10 20.96 -8.43
N ALA A 156 -5.34 21.69 -7.60
CA ALA A 156 -4.58 21.13 -6.50
C ALA A 156 -5.49 20.43 -5.49
N LYS A 157 -6.58 21.10 -5.05
CA LYS A 157 -7.57 20.51 -4.15
C LYS A 157 -8.21 19.24 -4.72
N ARG A 158 -8.55 19.25 -6.02
CA ARG A 158 -9.17 18.10 -6.69
C ARG A 158 -8.20 16.93 -6.81
N LEU A 159 -6.90 17.18 -6.98
CA LEU A 159 -5.87 16.14 -7.16
C LEU A 159 -5.38 15.55 -5.84
N THR A 160 -5.44 16.26 -4.73
CA THR A 160 -4.88 15.81 -3.44
C THR A 160 -5.45 14.45 -3.00
N GLY A 161 -6.77 14.27 -3.05
CA GLY A 161 -7.42 13.01 -2.69
C GLY A 161 -7.08 11.86 -3.64
N PRO A 162 -7.32 12.00 -4.95
CA PRO A 162 -6.98 10.96 -5.94
C PRO A 162 -5.51 10.55 -5.92
N VAL A 163 -4.57 11.48 -5.82
CA VAL A 163 -3.13 11.17 -5.78
C VAL A 163 -2.78 10.32 -4.57
N PHE A 164 -3.34 10.67 -3.40
CA PHE A 164 -3.15 9.88 -2.18
C PHE A 164 -3.71 8.45 -2.32
N ILE A 165 -4.94 8.31 -2.81
CA ILE A 165 -5.60 7.02 -3.00
C ILE A 165 -4.89 6.19 -4.07
N LEU A 166 -4.49 6.79 -5.19
CA LEU A 166 -3.75 6.11 -6.26
C LEU A 166 -2.38 5.62 -5.79
N GLY A 167 -1.66 6.43 -5.00
CA GLY A 167 -0.39 6.00 -4.40
C GLY A 167 -0.56 4.73 -3.56
N TRP A 168 -1.59 4.69 -2.71
CA TRP A 168 -1.89 3.51 -1.91
C TRP A 168 -2.33 2.32 -2.74
N LEU A 169 -3.21 2.52 -3.71
CA LEU A 169 -3.69 1.46 -4.60
C LEU A 169 -2.55 0.84 -5.40
N ILE A 170 -1.66 1.67 -5.97
CA ILE A 170 -0.48 1.19 -6.71
C ILE A 170 0.41 0.38 -5.77
N TYR A 171 0.77 0.91 -4.58
CA TYR A 171 1.62 0.21 -3.63
C TYR A 171 1.05 -1.15 -3.21
N LEU A 172 -0.26 -1.22 -2.96
CA LEU A 172 -0.93 -2.46 -2.56
C LEU A 172 -1.01 -3.48 -3.70
N SER A 173 -1.11 -3.04 -4.97
CA SER A 173 -1.40 -3.91 -6.12
C SER A 173 -0.17 -4.34 -6.92
N VAL A 174 1.02 -3.78 -6.64
CA VAL A 174 2.25 -4.15 -7.35
C VAL A 174 2.59 -5.63 -7.11
N PRO A 175 2.86 -6.44 -8.16
CA PRO A 175 3.09 -7.89 -8.02
C PRO A 175 4.48 -8.27 -7.54
N PHE A 176 5.37 -7.34 -7.32
CA PHE A 176 6.73 -7.56 -6.83
C PHE A 176 7.00 -6.77 -5.55
N SER A 177 7.97 -7.23 -4.74
CA SER A 177 8.35 -6.53 -3.52
C SER A 177 9.10 -5.24 -3.85
N VAL A 178 8.64 -4.13 -3.30
CA VAL A 178 9.24 -2.81 -3.44
C VAL A 178 9.63 -2.28 -2.07
N ASN A 179 10.83 -1.72 -1.97
CA ASN A 179 11.24 -1.07 -0.73
C ASN A 179 10.23 0.03 -0.34
N PRO A 180 9.57 -0.08 0.82
CA PRO A 180 8.53 0.84 1.26
C PRO A 180 9.00 2.30 1.27
N ASN A 181 10.20 2.56 1.77
CA ASN A 181 10.72 3.92 1.87
C ASN A 181 10.96 4.55 0.50
N THR A 182 11.46 3.77 -0.47
CA THR A 182 11.70 4.27 -1.84
C THR A 182 10.41 4.69 -2.54
N PHE A 183 9.28 4.05 -2.20
CA PHE A 183 7.98 4.37 -2.80
C PHE A 183 7.18 5.38 -1.97
N LEU A 184 7.07 5.16 -0.66
CA LEU A 184 6.15 5.93 0.19
C LEU A 184 6.69 7.32 0.55
N VAL A 185 8.02 7.52 0.63
CA VAL A 185 8.60 8.85 0.90
C VAL A 185 8.33 9.83 -0.25
N PRO A 186 8.56 9.49 -1.53
CA PRO A 186 8.14 10.36 -2.64
C PRO A 186 6.63 10.62 -2.69
N CYS A 187 5.81 9.61 -2.38
CA CYS A 187 4.36 9.79 -2.31
C CYS A 187 3.95 10.76 -1.20
N ALA A 188 4.56 10.68 -0.02
CA ALA A 188 4.32 11.60 1.07
C ALA A 188 4.79 13.01 0.74
N ALA A 189 5.95 13.16 0.09
CA ALA A 189 6.45 14.46 -0.38
C ALA A 189 5.50 15.10 -1.41
N LEU A 190 5.03 14.33 -2.39
CA LEU A 190 4.04 14.80 -3.38
C LEU A 190 2.72 15.21 -2.70
N PHE A 191 2.25 14.43 -1.74
CA PHE A 191 1.07 14.74 -0.96
C PHE A 191 1.22 16.04 -0.17
N GLY A 192 2.35 16.24 0.51
CA GLY A 192 2.69 17.48 1.22
C GLY A 192 2.76 18.69 0.28
N LEU A 193 3.36 18.54 -0.90
CA LEU A 193 3.39 19.58 -1.93
C LEU A 193 1.99 19.99 -2.42
N LEU A 194 1.12 19.01 -2.67
CA LEU A 194 -0.27 19.31 -3.06
C LEU A 194 -1.03 20.04 -1.98
N ILE A 195 -0.82 19.68 -0.71
CA ILE A 195 -1.39 20.40 0.44
C ILE A 195 -0.84 21.84 0.50
N SER A 196 0.49 22.01 0.34
CA SER A 196 1.11 23.33 0.32
C SER A 196 0.54 24.23 -0.79
N VAL A 197 0.44 23.71 -2.00
CA VAL A 197 -0.16 24.44 -3.13
C VAL A 197 -1.63 24.78 -2.86
N THR A 198 -2.38 23.83 -2.32
CA THR A 198 -3.81 24.04 -2.00
C THR A 198 -3.97 25.12 -0.94
N THR A 199 -3.25 25.01 0.18
CA THR A 199 -3.29 25.95 1.30
C THR A 199 -2.76 27.33 0.88
N GLY A 200 -1.65 27.33 0.15
CA GLY A 200 -1.04 28.54 -0.39
C GLY A 200 -1.92 29.26 -1.42
N SER A 201 -2.77 28.56 -2.17
CA SER A 201 -3.67 29.15 -3.17
C SER A 201 -5.05 29.55 -2.61
N PHE A 202 -5.27 29.40 -1.31
CA PHE A 202 -6.53 29.81 -0.65
C PHE A 202 -6.72 31.33 -0.73
N LYS A 203 -7.99 31.79 -0.68
CA LYS A 203 -8.32 33.20 -0.80
C LYS A 203 -7.51 34.10 0.14
N LYS A 204 -7.11 35.28 -0.36
CA LYS A 204 -6.25 36.21 0.35
C LYS A 204 -6.94 36.84 1.57
N TYR A 205 -8.25 37.05 1.47
CA TYR A 205 -9.10 37.64 2.50
C TYR A 205 -10.26 36.70 2.84
N LEU A 206 -10.33 36.28 4.06
CA LEU A 206 -11.46 35.69 4.76
C LEU A 206 -11.76 36.58 5.92
#